data_5b6b10a935cb4a02b5b38b931375053a
#
_entry.id   5b6b10a935cb4a02b5b38b931375053a
#
_cell.length_a   1.000
_cell.length_b   1.000
_cell.length_c   1.000
_cell.angle_alpha   90.00
_cell.angle_beta   90.00
_cell.angle_gamma   90.00
#
_symmetry.space_group_name_H-M   'P 1'
#
loop_
_entity.id
_entity.type
_entity.pdbx_description
1 polymer ?
#
loop_
_entity_poly.entity_id
_entity_poly.type
_entity_poly.pdbx_seq_one_letter_code
_entity_poly.pdbx_strand_id
1 'polypeptide(L)'
;MGFDAKEILRTLLSFALLIGAAAVTWGLVNEAARLKGRQTDLAELNDVRYGLLDADNWVGQISEILDQRIEGFELTDQNRPAIKRNVERVLDRLLAEIDDYQRKRNQVRGSWVEQVQGTLRQGLQDMFLDFDELRKKVPVYAEAILEELTKPEAKTDIKQYLKTYIADLAGTTFSKTDRTRFDAVLAAYGCANASACQALLESKIQQSQRRVAGQAAVVIGLAVLLFLAALYPRAALSEPQMLLLTLATLVLLAGGVLTPMIGIEARITELRLQLLGEPVLFQNQVLYFQSKSVTDVVRVLAETGKPDMMLVAFLVALFSVIFPLVKVAASFLYFQDVRGLRGSRLVRFFALKSGKWSMADVLVIAMFMAFVGFRGLVSSQLSNLSATEGAAEVLTTNGTLLQAGFYLFLAFTISSMMVSTLLDERFGERHVT
;
A
#
# COMPACT_ATOMS: atom_id res chain seq x y z
N MET A 1 27.60 -30.83 40.51
CA MET A 1 26.90 -30.48 39.25
C MET A 1 27.95 -30.04 38.24
N GLY A 2 28.51 -30.98 37.45
CA GLY A 2 29.43 -30.65 36.39
C GLY A 2 28.60 -30.27 35.14
N PHE A 3 28.54 -29.01 34.79
CA PHE A 3 28.00 -28.59 33.51
C PHE A 3 28.88 -29.18 32.42
N ASP A 4 28.29 -29.97 31.51
CA ASP A 4 28.99 -30.49 30.35
C ASP A 4 29.44 -29.29 29.48
N ALA A 5 30.75 -29.19 29.19
CA ALA A 5 31.31 -28.08 28.41
C ALA A 5 30.57 -27.85 27.08
N LYS A 6 30.01 -28.94 26.51
CA LYS A 6 29.18 -28.89 25.30
C LYS A 6 27.84 -28.15 25.52
N GLU A 7 27.24 -28.30 26.69
CA GLU A 7 25.96 -27.66 27.04
C GLU A 7 26.17 -26.16 27.27
N ILE A 8 27.26 -25.77 27.92
CA ILE A 8 27.65 -24.36 28.09
C ILE A 8 27.88 -23.71 26.73
N LEU A 9 28.67 -24.35 25.85
CA LEU A 9 28.95 -23.84 24.52
C LEU A 9 27.68 -23.65 23.68
N ARG A 10 26.76 -24.62 23.75
CA ARG A 10 25.47 -24.56 23.06
C ARG A 10 24.59 -23.42 23.55
N THR A 11 24.55 -23.21 24.86
CA THR A 11 23.77 -22.11 25.48
C THR A 11 24.36 -20.75 25.12
N LEU A 12 25.69 -20.60 25.13
CA LEU A 12 26.38 -19.38 24.71
C LEU A 12 26.15 -19.07 23.24
N LEU A 13 26.21 -20.07 22.36
CA LEU A 13 25.92 -19.93 20.94
C LEU A 13 24.47 -19.48 20.73
N SER A 14 23.51 -20.14 21.38
CA SER A 14 22.09 -19.78 21.29
C SER A 14 21.82 -18.35 21.79
N PHE A 15 22.50 -17.94 22.85
CA PHE A 15 22.42 -16.58 23.38
C PHE A 15 22.97 -15.54 22.39
N ALA A 16 24.11 -15.82 21.76
CA ALA A 16 24.69 -14.96 20.75
C ALA A 16 23.75 -14.83 19.52
N LEU A 17 23.15 -15.94 19.07
CA LEU A 17 22.18 -15.94 17.99
C LEU A 17 20.93 -15.10 18.32
N LEU A 18 20.45 -15.18 19.58
CA LEU A 18 19.31 -14.41 20.04
C LEU A 18 19.61 -12.90 20.07
N ILE A 19 20.76 -12.50 20.60
CA ILE A 19 21.18 -11.10 20.59
C ILE A 19 21.29 -10.58 19.16
N GLY A 20 21.91 -11.37 18.26
CA GLY A 20 21.99 -11.04 16.84
C GLY A 20 20.62 -10.86 16.20
N ALA A 21 19.70 -11.79 16.48
CA ALA A 21 18.32 -11.71 15.96
C ALA A 21 17.59 -10.47 16.48
N ALA A 22 17.70 -10.15 17.77
CA ALA A 22 17.07 -8.98 18.37
C ALA A 22 17.65 -7.66 17.81
N ALA A 23 18.97 -7.57 17.66
CA ALA A 23 19.63 -6.39 17.10
C ALA A 23 19.26 -6.17 15.64
N VAL A 24 19.24 -7.24 14.83
CA VAL A 24 18.82 -7.16 13.41
C VAL A 24 17.34 -6.82 13.31
N THR A 25 16.48 -7.37 14.18
CA THR A 25 15.04 -7.04 14.20
C THR A 25 14.80 -5.57 14.52
N TRP A 26 15.55 -5.01 15.46
CA TRP A 26 15.48 -3.57 15.75
C TRP A 26 15.85 -2.72 14.53
N GLY A 27 16.95 -3.06 13.84
CA GLY A 27 17.36 -2.42 12.59
C GLY A 27 16.31 -2.55 11.50
N LEU A 28 15.72 -3.74 11.37
CA LEU A 28 14.66 -4.06 10.42
C LEU A 28 13.41 -3.20 10.63
N VAL A 29 12.91 -3.10 11.86
CA VAL A 29 11.73 -2.28 12.18
C VAL A 29 11.96 -0.82 11.80
N ASN A 30 13.12 -0.27 12.12
CA ASN A 30 13.45 1.11 11.76
C ASN A 30 13.58 1.31 10.25
N GLU A 31 14.25 0.39 9.54
CA GLU A 31 14.38 0.50 8.08
C GLU A 31 13.05 0.27 7.36
N ALA A 32 12.20 -0.63 7.86
CA ALA A 32 10.85 -0.83 7.33
C ALA A 32 9.96 0.41 7.51
N ALA A 33 10.08 1.11 8.66
CA ALA A 33 9.38 2.37 8.89
C ALA A 33 9.84 3.47 7.92
N ARG A 34 11.17 3.57 7.68
CA ARG A 34 11.73 4.50 6.69
C ARG A 34 11.30 4.16 5.27
N LEU A 35 11.30 2.87 4.91
CA LEU A 35 10.83 2.41 3.60
C LEU A 35 9.37 2.79 3.37
N LYS A 36 8.51 2.55 4.37
CA LYS A 36 7.09 2.94 4.32
C LYS A 36 6.93 4.45 4.13
N GLY A 37 7.69 5.28 4.87
CA GLY A 37 7.68 6.73 4.70
C GLY A 37 8.04 7.13 3.27
N ARG A 38 9.16 6.63 2.73
CA ARG A 38 9.60 6.92 1.35
C ARG A 38 8.60 6.48 0.29
N GLN A 39 7.95 5.33 0.48
CA GLN A 39 6.90 4.85 -0.43
C GLN A 39 5.65 5.74 -0.36
N THR A 40 5.29 6.23 0.82
CA THR A 40 4.19 7.19 1.00
C THR A 40 4.53 8.52 0.34
N ASP A 41 5.76 9.03 0.49
CA ASP A 41 6.21 10.27 -0.13
C ASP A 41 6.24 10.16 -1.67
N LEU A 42 6.69 9.01 -2.20
CA LEU A 42 6.64 8.74 -3.64
C LEU A 42 5.20 8.64 -4.16
N ALA A 43 4.32 8.00 -3.40
CA ALA A 43 2.90 7.92 -3.74
C ALA A 43 2.24 9.31 -3.72
N GLU A 44 2.61 10.17 -2.77
CA GLU A 44 2.14 11.55 -2.71
C GLU A 44 2.61 12.36 -3.93
N LEU A 45 3.89 12.26 -4.31
CA LEU A 45 4.42 12.96 -5.51
C LEU A 45 3.73 12.54 -6.81
N ASN A 46 3.33 11.28 -6.90
CA ASN A 46 2.67 10.71 -8.08
C ASN A 46 1.15 10.62 -7.92
N ASP A 47 0.58 11.25 -6.90
CA ASP A 47 -0.87 11.22 -6.68
C ASP A 47 -1.60 11.79 -7.89
N VAL A 48 -2.65 11.11 -8.29
CA VAL A 48 -3.50 11.50 -9.43
C VAL A 48 -4.01 12.94 -9.34
N ARG A 49 -4.09 13.50 -8.12
CA ARG A 49 -4.48 14.89 -7.87
C ARG A 49 -3.51 15.92 -8.45
N TYR A 50 -2.22 15.60 -8.55
CA TYR A 50 -1.18 16.48 -9.10
C TYR A 50 -0.88 16.20 -10.58
N GLY A 51 -1.53 15.22 -11.16
CA GLY A 51 -1.36 14.81 -12.55
C GLY A 51 -2.67 14.88 -13.33
N LEU A 52 -3.35 13.75 -13.46
CA LEU A 52 -4.58 13.59 -14.23
C LEU A 52 -5.74 14.50 -13.75
N LEU A 53 -5.78 14.83 -12.45
CA LEU A 53 -6.83 15.65 -11.86
C LEU A 53 -6.38 17.11 -11.62
N ASP A 54 -5.17 17.46 -12.01
CA ASP A 54 -4.64 18.81 -11.87
C ASP A 54 -4.98 19.67 -13.10
N ALA A 55 -5.73 20.75 -12.87
CA ALA A 55 -6.07 21.74 -13.90
C ALA A 55 -4.84 22.28 -14.62
N ASP A 56 -3.81 22.66 -13.86
CA ASP A 56 -2.61 23.29 -14.41
C ASP A 56 -1.84 22.32 -15.33
N ASN A 57 -1.85 21.02 -15.03
CA ASN A 57 -1.21 20.01 -15.86
C ASN A 57 -1.95 19.83 -17.19
N TRP A 58 -3.28 19.78 -17.17
CA TRP A 58 -4.10 19.76 -18.38
C TRP A 58 -3.90 21.01 -19.23
N VAL A 59 -3.95 22.19 -18.58
CA VAL A 59 -3.72 23.48 -19.26
C VAL A 59 -2.35 23.51 -19.91
N GLY A 60 -1.30 23.02 -19.22
CA GLY A 60 0.05 22.94 -19.76
C GLY A 60 0.13 22.08 -21.00
N GLN A 61 -0.35 20.82 -20.94
CA GLN A 61 -0.28 19.90 -22.07
C GLN A 61 -1.15 20.33 -23.26
N ILE A 62 -2.38 20.81 -22.99
CA ILE A 62 -3.27 21.31 -24.06
C ILE A 62 -2.69 22.56 -24.68
N SER A 63 -2.11 23.47 -23.89
CA SER A 63 -1.47 24.70 -24.39
C SER A 63 -0.31 24.38 -25.32
N GLU A 64 0.51 23.38 -24.99
CA GLU A 64 1.63 22.95 -25.82
C GLU A 64 1.16 22.37 -27.15
N ILE A 65 0.13 21.53 -27.13
CA ILE A 65 -0.49 20.98 -28.34
C ILE A 65 -1.08 22.09 -29.21
N LEU A 66 -1.76 23.05 -28.60
CA LEU A 66 -2.33 24.19 -29.32
C LEU A 66 -1.25 25.08 -29.92
N ASP A 67 -0.16 25.36 -29.17
CA ASP A 67 0.96 26.14 -29.69
C ASP A 67 1.55 25.49 -30.95
N GLN A 68 1.77 24.19 -30.94
CA GLN A 68 2.30 23.46 -32.11
C GLN A 68 1.31 23.46 -33.30
N ARG A 69 0.02 23.36 -33.05
CA ARG A 69 -1.01 23.30 -34.12
C ARG A 69 -1.37 24.68 -34.67
N ILE A 70 -1.35 25.74 -33.84
CA ILE A 70 -1.68 27.10 -34.26
C ILE A 70 -0.56 27.70 -35.13
N GLU A 71 0.71 27.34 -34.92
CA GLU A 71 1.81 27.81 -35.77
C GLU A 71 1.68 27.38 -37.23
N GLY A 72 1.14 26.22 -37.49
CA GLY A 72 0.92 25.68 -38.84
C GLY A 72 -0.47 25.91 -39.43
N PHE A 73 -1.36 26.63 -38.74
CA PHE A 73 -2.76 26.72 -39.10
C PHE A 73 -3.14 28.03 -39.77
N GLU A 74 -3.89 27.95 -40.92
CA GLU A 74 -4.57 29.08 -41.57
C GLU A 74 -6.10 28.85 -41.53
N LEU A 75 -6.82 29.75 -40.86
CA LEU A 75 -8.25 29.74 -40.79
C LEU A 75 -8.86 30.46 -42.02
N THR A 76 -9.64 29.76 -42.81
CA THR A 76 -10.38 30.33 -43.97
C THR A 76 -11.88 30.16 -43.73
N ASP A 77 -12.70 31.01 -44.34
CA ASP A 77 -14.17 30.92 -44.24
C ASP A 77 -14.71 29.57 -44.72
N GLN A 78 -13.97 28.88 -45.56
CA GLN A 78 -14.36 27.55 -46.07
C GLN A 78 -14.14 26.44 -45.02
N ASN A 79 -13.17 26.55 -44.12
CA ASN A 79 -12.86 25.52 -43.13
C ASN A 79 -13.50 25.78 -41.77
N ARG A 80 -14.03 27.01 -41.51
CA ARG A 80 -14.65 27.39 -40.23
C ARG A 80 -15.76 26.45 -39.75
N PRO A 81 -16.77 26.04 -40.59
CA PRO A 81 -17.83 25.14 -40.10
C PRO A 81 -17.32 23.71 -39.80
N ALA A 82 -16.29 23.28 -40.51
CA ALA A 82 -15.67 21.97 -40.26
C ALA A 82 -14.86 21.97 -38.96
N ILE A 83 -14.17 23.08 -38.70
CA ILE A 83 -13.36 23.24 -37.49
C ILE A 83 -14.26 23.36 -36.27
N LYS A 84 -15.35 24.12 -36.33
CA LYS A 84 -16.33 24.21 -35.25
C LYS A 84 -16.84 22.82 -34.86
N ARG A 85 -17.30 22.04 -35.85
CA ARG A 85 -17.76 20.66 -35.60
C ARG A 85 -16.67 19.75 -35.04
N ASN A 86 -15.42 19.97 -35.43
CA ASN A 86 -14.30 19.18 -34.90
C ASN A 86 -13.98 19.56 -33.42
N VAL A 87 -13.97 20.85 -33.11
CA VAL A 87 -13.75 21.35 -31.72
C VAL A 87 -14.90 20.85 -30.82
N GLU A 88 -16.16 20.99 -31.25
CA GLU A 88 -17.32 20.48 -30.54
C GLU A 88 -17.20 18.97 -30.28
N ARG A 89 -16.85 18.21 -31.35
CA ARG A 89 -16.69 16.74 -31.23
C ARG A 89 -15.58 16.33 -30.31
N VAL A 90 -14.47 17.05 -30.29
CA VAL A 90 -13.33 16.76 -29.40
C VAL A 90 -13.69 17.06 -27.95
N LEU A 91 -14.34 18.19 -27.69
CA LEU A 91 -14.81 18.56 -26.34
C LEU A 91 -15.86 17.56 -25.84
N ASP A 92 -16.83 17.20 -26.67
CA ASP A 92 -17.85 16.20 -26.34
C ASP A 92 -17.25 14.83 -26.07
N ARG A 93 -16.27 14.41 -26.87
CA ARG A 93 -15.60 13.11 -26.69
C ARG A 93 -14.77 13.07 -25.40
N LEU A 94 -14.03 14.12 -25.10
CA LEU A 94 -13.29 14.29 -23.85
C LEU A 94 -14.21 14.19 -22.63
N LEU A 95 -15.31 14.95 -22.66
CA LEU A 95 -16.29 14.95 -21.58
C LEU A 95 -16.99 13.58 -21.46
N ALA A 96 -17.27 12.91 -22.59
CA ALA A 96 -17.87 11.58 -22.61
C ALA A 96 -16.95 10.52 -22.00
N GLU A 97 -15.67 10.55 -22.32
CA GLU A 97 -14.71 9.57 -21.80
C GLU A 97 -14.46 9.74 -20.30
N ILE A 98 -14.38 10.98 -19.83
CA ILE A 98 -14.22 11.25 -18.39
C ILE A 98 -15.50 10.85 -17.63
N ASP A 99 -16.69 11.12 -18.19
CA ASP A 99 -17.99 10.72 -17.62
C ASP A 99 -18.15 9.18 -17.58
N ASP A 100 -17.80 8.50 -18.68
CA ASP A 100 -17.86 7.04 -18.75
C ASP A 100 -16.90 6.36 -17.78
N TYR A 101 -15.70 6.93 -17.61
CA TYR A 101 -14.75 6.51 -16.59
C TYR A 101 -15.33 6.63 -15.17
N GLN A 102 -16.00 7.76 -14.86
CA GLN A 102 -16.64 7.95 -13.56
C GLN A 102 -17.84 7.02 -13.35
N ARG A 103 -18.67 6.81 -14.38
CA ARG A 103 -19.84 5.91 -14.32
C ARG A 103 -19.42 4.46 -14.12
N LYS A 104 -18.41 3.98 -14.83
CA LYS A 104 -17.85 2.62 -14.65
C LYS A 104 -17.27 2.43 -13.24
N ARG A 105 -16.64 3.45 -12.67
CA ARG A 105 -16.15 3.42 -11.29
C ARG A 105 -17.28 3.37 -10.25
N ASN A 106 -18.44 3.99 -10.54
CA ASN A 106 -19.60 3.98 -9.65
C ASN A 106 -20.43 2.68 -9.75
N GLN A 107 -20.34 1.93 -10.85
CA GLN A 107 -21.04 0.64 -11.03
C GLN A 107 -20.38 -0.54 -10.28
N VAL A 108 -19.17 -0.40 -9.81
CA VAL A 108 -18.48 -1.38 -8.91
C VAL A 108 -19.03 -1.35 -7.47
N ARG A 109 -20.21 -0.80 -7.25
CA ARG A 109 -20.93 -0.79 -5.98
C ARG A 109 -21.63 -2.13 -5.73
N GLY A 110 -20.90 -3.13 -5.27
CA GLY A 110 -21.40 -4.42 -4.79
C GLY A 110 -20.80 -4.79 -3.45
N SER A 111 -21.60 -4.62 -2.47
CA SER A 111 -21.81 -5.22 -1.15
C SER A 111 -20.70 -5.34 -0.09
N TRP A 112 -19.43 -5.52 -0.34
CA TRP A 112 -18.45 -5.53 0.76
C TRP A 112 -17.32 -4.49 0.66
N VAL A 113 -17.30 -3.79 -0.44
CA VAL A 113 -16.45 -2.60 -0.66
C VAL A 113 -16.92 -1.42 0.23
N GLU A 114 -18.16 -1.41 0.68
CA GLU A 114 -18.71 -0.34 1.56
C GLU A 114 -18.02 -0.26 2.93
N GLN A 115 -17.47 -1.33 3.45
CA GLN A 115 -16.82 -1.35 4.76
C GLN A 115 -15.36 -0.84 4.74
N VAL A 116 -14.69 -0.88 3.59
CA VAL A 116 -13.34 -0.31 3.40
C VAL A 116 -13.41 1.19 3.04
N GLN A 117 -14.60 1.69 2.73
CA GLN A 117 -14.87 3.01 2.12
C GLN A 117 -14.74 4.23 3.06
N GLY A 118 -14.61 4.07 4.38
CA GLY A 118 -14.61 5.23 5.28
C GLY A 118 -13.50 6.25 4.99
N THR A 119 -12.32 5.79 4.64
CA THR A 119 -11.14 6.64 4.34
C THR A 119 -11.01 7.00 2.85
N LEU A 120 -11.55 6.16 1.96
CA LEU A 120 -11.58 6.44 0.51
C LEU A 120 -12.67 7.43 0.13
N ARG A 121 -13.78 7.47 0.88
CA ARG A 121 -14.96 8.29 0.56
C ARG A 121 -14.69 9.79 0.69
N GLN A 122 -13.90 10.23 1.66
CA GLN A 122 -13.57 11.67 1.84
C GLN A 122 -12.70 12.21 0.71
N GLY A 123 -11.74 11.43 0.20
CA GLY A 123 -10.90 11.86 -0.93
C GLY A 123 -11.60 11.79 -2.29
N LEU A 124 -12.73 11.09 -2.40
CA LEU A 124 -13.45 10.87 -3.64
C LEU A 124 -14.76 11.66 -3.76
N GLN A 125 -15.32 12.15 -2.64
CA GLN A 125 -16.56 12.94 -2.63
C GLN A 125 -16.39 14.34 -3.24
N ASP A 126 -15.19 14.92 -3.18
CA ASP A 126 -14.88 16.23 -3.77
C ASP A 126 -14.72 16.18 -5.32
N MET A 127 -14.97 15.04 -5.94
CA MET A 127 -14.65 14.73 -7.33
C MET A 127 -15.88 14.61 -8.24
N PHE A 128 -17.07 14.96 -7.77
CA PHE A 128 -18.28 14.94 -8.60
C PHE A 128 -18.41 16.22 -9.45
N LEU A 129 -17.93 16.13 -10.69
CA LEU A 129 -18.18 17.11 -11.73
C LEU A 129 -19.53 16.85 -12.39
N ASP A 130 -20.32 17.89 -12.58
CA ASP A 130 -21.55 17.85 -13.38
C ASP A 130 -21.19 17.92 -14.87
N PHE A 131 -20.88 16.75 -15.44
CA PHE A 131 -20.52 16.62 -16.87
C PHE A 131 -21.67 16.94 -17.80
N ASP A 132 -22.92 16.81 -17.36
CA ASP A 132 -24.09 17.13 -18.18
C ASP A 132 -24.24 18.65 -18.35
N GLU A 133 -23.87 19.43 -17.33
CA GLU A 133 -23.84 20.88 -17.44
C GLU A 133 -22.69 21.36 -18.33
N LEU A 134 -21.52 20.74 -18.24
CA LEU A 134 -20.38 21.03 -19.10
C LEU A 134 -20.64 20.70 -20.57
N ARG A 135 -21.28 19.57 -20.87
CA ARG A 135 -21.69 19.21 -22.24
C ARG A 135 -22.65 20.22 -22.87
N LYS A 136 -23.60 20.72 -22.11
CA LYS A 136 -24.53 21.76 -22.61
C LYS A 136 -23.83 23.05 -23.03
N LYS A 137 -22.66 23.32 -22.47
CA LYS A 137 -21.86 24.53 -22.75
C LYS A 137 -20.85 24.35 -23.91
N VAL A 138 -20.64 23.12 -24.39
CA VAL A 138 -19.68 22.81 -25.49
C VAL A 138 -19.89 23.66 -26.74
N PRO A 139 -21.12 23.88 -27.26
CA PRO A 139 -21.33 24.70 -28.45
C PRO A 139 -20.97 26.18 -28.23
N VAL A 140 -21.18 26.68 -27.02
CA VAL A 140 -20.84 28.06 -26.62
C VAL A 140 -19.32 28.23 -26.58
N TYR A 141 -18.63 27.26 -26.01
CA TYR A 141 -17.15 27.29 -25.94
C TYR A 141 -16.53 27.16 -27.35
N ALA A 142 -17.07 26.28 -28.21
CA ALA A 142 -16.59 26.14 -29.57
C ALA A 142 -16.79 27.41 -30.40
N GLU A 143 -17.91 28.12 -30.25
CA GLU A 143 -18.15 29.38 -30.92
C GLU A 143 -17.21 30.53 -30.42
N ALA A 144 -17.03 30.63 -29.11
CA ALA A 144 -16.11 31.60 -28.55
C ALA A 144 -14.66 31.38 -29.04
N ILE A 145 -14.23 30.12 -29.13
CA ILE A 145 -12.92 29.77 -29.71
C ILE A 145 -12.84 30.21 -31.18
N LEU A 146 -13.88 29.99 -31.95
CA LEU A 146 -13.91 30.34 -33.38
C LEU A 146 -14.02 31.83 -33.64
N GLU A 147 -14.80 32.58 -32.86
CA GLU A 147 -14.90 34.02 -32.97
C GLU A 147 -13.52 34.70 -32.76
N GLU A 148 -12.74 34.22 -31.83
CA GLU A 148 -11.41 34.74 -31.60
C GLU A 148 -10.43 34.34 -32.71
N LEU A 149 -10.56 33.13 -33.28
CA LEU A 149 -9.76 32.61 -34.41
C LEU A 149 -9.95 33.46 -35.71
N THR A 150 -11.03 34.20 -35.84
CA THR A 150 -11.32 35.00 -37.05
C THR A 150 -10.74 36.41 -37.04
N LYS A 151 -10.16 36.88 -35.96
CA LYS A 151 -9.59 38.24 -35.86
C LYS A 151 -8.23 38.32 -36.54
N PRO A 152 -7.96 39.35 -37.39
CA PRO A 152 -6.75 39.37 -38.25
C PRO A 152 -5.40 39.57 -37.49
N GLU A 153 -5.39 40.02 -36.24
CA GLU A 153 -4.15 40.28 -35.48
C GLU A 153 -3.72 39.06 -34.63
N ALA A 154 -4.20 37.93 -34.92
CA ALA A 154 -4.64 36.99 -33.95
C ALA A 154 -3.67 35.84 -33.53
N LYS A 155 -2.58 35.58 -34.21
CA LYS A 155 -1.80 34.36 -33.84
C LYS A 155 -1.21 34.41 -32.41
N THR A 156 -0.76 35.57 -31.97
CA THR A 156 -0.18 35.75 -30.62
C THR A 156 -1.29 35.95 -29.57
N ASP A 157 -2.29 36.75 -29.91
CA ASP A 157 -3.43 37.04 -29.02
C ASP A 157 -4.32 35.82 -28.86
N ILE A 158 -4.52 35.05 -29.93
CA ILE A 158 -5.23 33.74 -29.94
C ILE A 158 -4.56 32.72 -28.99
N LYS A 159 -3.23 32.62 -29.04
CA LYS A 159 -2.51 31.77 -28.12
C LYS A 159 -2.77 32.13 -26.66
N GLN A 160 -2.67 33.41 -26.34
CA GLN A 160 -2.87 33.89 -24.99
C GLN A 160 -4.32 33.76 -24.52
N TYR A 161 -5.26 34.06 -25.40
CA TYR A 161 -6.69 33.95 -25.12
C TYR A 161 -7.10 32.48 -24.91
N LEU A 162 -6.66 31.58 -25.79
CA LEU A 162 -6.93 30.13 -25.65
C LEU A 162 -6.30 29.58 -24.36
N LYS A 163 -5.09 29.98 -24.02
CA LYS A 163 -4.45 29.58 -22.75
C LYS A 163 -5.26 30.08 -21.55
N THR A 164 -5.73 31.33 -21.58
CA THR A 164 -6.56 31.89 -20.51
C THR A 164 -7.90 31.15 -20.44
N TYR A 165 -8.52 30.90 -21.59
CA TYR A 165 -9.80 30.21 -21.65
C TYR A 165 -9.74 28.75 -21.18
N ILE A 166 -8.67 28.05 -21.56
CA ILE A 166 -8.40 26.69 -21.07
C ILE A 166 -8.13 26.70 -19.58
N ALA A 167 -7.39 27.70 -19.08
CA ALA A 167 -7.13 27.88 -17.67
C ALA A 167 -8.42 28.13 -16.87
N ASP A 168 -9.33 28.96 -17.43
CA ASP A 168 -10.63 29.25 -16.82
C ASP A 168 -11.55 28.01 -16.85
N LEU A 169 -11.58 27.31 -17.98
CA LEU A 169 -12.31 26.04 -18.11
C LEU A 169 -11.78 24.98 -17.15
N ALA A 170 -10.47 24.84 -17.07
CA ALA A 170 -9.82 23.92 -16.15
C ALA A 170 -10.09 24.32 -14.69
N GLY A 171 -10.05 25.63 -14.38
CA GLY A 171 -10.35 26.15 -13.04
C GLY A 171 -11.80 25.96 -12.62
N THR A 172 -12.76 25.89 -13.58
CA THR A 172 -14.15 25.55 -13.29
C THR A 172 -14.41 24.05 -13.24
N THR A 173 -13.58 23.25 -13.90
CA THR A 173 -13.72 21.78 -14.02
C THR A 173 -12.98 21.07 -12.91
N PHE A 174 -11.80 21.56 -12.55
CA PHE A 174 -10.96 20.96 -11.51
C PHE A 174 -10.83 21.94 -10.33
N SER A 175 -10.98 21.46 -9.11
CA SER A 175 -10.67 22.24 -7.92
C SER A 175 -9.16 22.53 -7.86
N LYS A 176 -8.79 23.70 -7.34
CA LYS A 176 -7.38 23.98 -7.05
C LYS A 176 -6.84 22.93 -6.09
N THR A 177 -5.85 22.19 -6.54
CA THR A 177 -5.22 21.15 -5.75
C THR A 177 -4.33 21.78 -4.68
N ASP A 178 -4.53 21.41 -3.41
CA ASP A 178 -3.62 21.79 -2.33
C ASP A 178 -2.29 21.06 -2.51
N ARG A 179 -1.23 21.83 -2.84
CA ARG A 179 0.13 21.31 -3.08
C ARG A 179 1.01 21.32 -1.84
N THR A 180 0.48 21.68 -0.68
CA THR A 180 1.27 21.80 0.57
C THR A 180 2.07 20.55 0.88
N ARG A 181 1.46 19.37 0.72
CA ARG A 181 2.16 18.08 0.93
C ARG A 181 3.18 17.77 -0.16
N PHE A 182 2.83 18.02 -1.40
CA PHE A 182 3.72 17.87 -2.55
C PHE A 182 4.98 18.72 -2.38
N ASP A 183 4.84 20.00 -2.07
CA ASP A 183 5.95 20.93 -1.86
C ASP A 183 6.77 20.54 -0.62
N ALA A 184 6.12 20.08 0.44
CA ALA A 184 6.81 19.57 1.63
C ALA A 184 7.70 18.35 1.31
N VAL A 185 7.25 17.44 0.43
CA VAL A 185 8.08 16.31 -0.02
C VAL A 185 9.26 16.81 -0.84
N LEU A 186 9.07 17.71 -1.81
CA LEU A 186 10.18 18.29 -2.58
C LEU A 186 11.22 18.95 -1.68
N ALA A 187 10.76 19.73 -0.70
CA ALA A 187 11.63 20.40 0.25
C ALA A 187 12.39 19.40 1.16
N ALA A 188 11.72 18.36 1.65
CA ALA A 188 12.32 17.36 2.53
C ALA A 188 13.46 16.58 1.84
N TYR A 189 13.38 16.39 0.54
CA TYR A 189 14.41 15.70 -0.24
C TYR A 189 15.37 16.63 -0.98
N GLY A 190 15.14 17.96 -0.93
CA GLY A 190 15.95 18.98 -1.61
C GLY A 190 15.93 18.88 -3.13
N CYS A 191 14.80 18.47 -3.69
CA CYS A 191 14.66 18.24 -5.12
C CYS A 191 14.25 19.55 -5.85
N ALA A 192 14.80 19.78 -7.04
CA ALA A 192 14.45 20.92 -7.87
C ALA A 192 13.08 20.77 -8.57
N ASN A 193 12.68 19.51 -8.85
CA ASN A 193 11.41 19.20 -9.52
C ASN A 193 10.93 17.78 -9.15
N ALA A 194 9.70 17.46 -9.53
CA ALA A 194 9.06 16.19 -9.22
C ALA A 194 9.79 14.98 -9.82
N SER A 195 10.24 15.07 -11.07
CA SER A 195 10.90 13.97 -11.77
C SER A 195 12.25 13.61 -11.14
N ALA A 196 13.04 14.59 -10.75
CA ALA A 196 14.29 14.37 -10.03
C ALA A 196 14.04 13.72 -8.66
N CYS A 197 12.98 14.16 -7.96
CA CYS A 197 12.60 13.62 -6.66
C CYS A 197 12.09 12.17 -6.78
N GLN A 198 11.31 11.88 -7.80
CA GLN A 198 10.84 10.54 -8.11
C GLN A 198 12.01 9.58 -8.32
N ALA A 199 12.95 9.92 -9.22
CA ALA A 199 14.14 9.09 -9.49
C ALA A 199 14.97 8.84 -8.22
N LEU A 200 15.16 9.88 -7.39
CA LEU A 200 15.87 9.77 -6.13
C LEU A 200 15.13 8.83 -5.15
N LEU A 201 13.82 9.00 -5.00
CA LEU A 201 13.00 8.18 -4.10
C LEU A 201 12.94 6.73 -4.56
N GLU A 202 12.77 6.46 -5.85
CA GLU A 202 12.75 5.11 -6.41
C GLU A 202 14.06 4.38 -6.13
N SER A 203 15.20 5.03 -6.32
CA SER A 203 16.51 4.45 -5.99
C SER A 203 16.66 4.12 -4.50
N LYS A 204 16.26 5.05 -3.62
CA LYS A 204 16.28 4.86 -2.15
C LYS A 204 15.31 3.77 -1.70
N ILE A 205 14.13 3.68 -2.29
CA ILE A 205 13.13 2.64 -2.02
C ILE A 205 13.68 1.27 -2.40
N GLN A 206 14.23 1.13 -3.60
CA GLN A 206 14.83 -0.13 -4.05
C GLN A 206 15.96 -0.61 -3.13
N GLN A 207 16.83 0.31 -2.69
CA GLN A 207 17.87 -0.01 -1.73
C GLN A 207 17.32 -0.46 -0.39
N SER A 208 16.31 0.28 0.15
CA SER A 208 15.65 -0.08 1.41
C SER A 208 14.90 -1.39 1.33
N GLN A 209 14.22 -1.68 0.23
CA GLN A 209 13.53 -2.96 0.01
C GLN A 209 14.50 -4.14 0.08
N ARG A 210 15.66 -4.03 -0.57
CA ARG A 210 16.71 -5.07 -0.51
C ARG A 210 17.25 -5.25 0.91
N ARG A 211 17.45 -4.17 1.66
CA ARG A 211 17.91 -4.22 3.06
C ARG A 211 16.87 -4.87 3.96
N VAL A 212 15.61 -4.45 3.86
CA VAL A 212 14.50 -5.00 4.65
C VAL A 212 14.34 -6.49 4.38
N ALA A 213 14.35 -6.91 3.11
CA ALA A 213 14.26 -8.33 2.74
C ALA A 213 15.46 -9.13 3.26
N GLY A 214 16.67 -8.61 3.12
CA GLY A 214 17.89 -9.23 3.64
C GLY A 214 17.88 -9.36 5.16
N GLN A 215 17.52 -8.31 5.89
CA GLN A 215 17.41 -8.34 7.35
C GLN A 215 16.32 -9.30 7.83
N ALA A 216 15.16 -9.35 7.16
CA ALA A 216 14.11 -10.32 7.49
C ALA A 216 14.58 -11.76 7.30
N ALA A 217 15.28 -12.05 6.18
CA ALA A 217 15.86 -13.37 5.94
C ALA A 217 16.92 -13.75 7.00
N VAL A 218 17.75 -12.79 7.41
CA VAL A 218 18.75 -13.00 8.49
C VAL A 218 18.05 -13.30 9.81
N VAL A 219 17.02 -12.55 10.21
CA VAL A 219 16.27 -12.80 11.46
C VAL A 219 15.65 -14.18 11.46
N ILE A 220 15.00 -14.57 10.36
CA ILE A 220 14.41 -15.92 10.23
C ILE A 220 15.51 -16.98 10.26
N GLY A 221 16.62 -16.78 9.55
CA GLY A 221 17.74 -17.71 9.53
C GLY A 221 18.38 -17.89 10.93
N LEU A 222 18.58 -16.80 11.67
CA LEU A 222 19.09 -16.85 13.04
C LEU A 222 18.11 -17.58 13.99
N ALA A 223 16.80 -17.34 13.83
CA ALA A 223 15.79 -18.07 14.60
C ALA A 223 15.81 -19.56 14.28
N VAL A 224 15.86 -19.95 13.01
CA VAL A 224 15.97 -21.34 12.57
C VAL A 224 17.24 -22.00 13.14
N LEU A 225 18.38 -21.34 13.03
CA LEU A 225 19.64 -21.83 13.60
C LEU A 225 19.56 -22.00 15.12
N LEU A 226 18.90 -21.07 15.82
CA LEU A 226 18.69 -21.19 17.27
C LEU A 226 17.81 -22.38 17.61
N PHE A 227 16.72 -22.63 16.86
CA PHE A 227 15.88 -23.80 17.03
C PHE A 227 16.65 -25.09 16.74
N LEU A 228 17.45 -25.14 15.67
CA LEU A 228 18.29 -26.30 15.34
C LEU A 228 19.34 -26.56 16.43
N ALA A 229 20.01 -25.52 16.94
CA ALA A 229 20.98 -25.62 18.02
C ALA A 229 20.34 -26.11 19.34
N ALA A 230 19.08 -25.73 19.60
CA ALA A 230 18.34 -26.18 20.77
C ALA A 230 17.85 -27.63 20.66
N LEU A 231 17.53 -28.08 19.44
CA LEU A 231 16.98 -29.44 19.20
C LEU A 231 18.06 -30.50 18.94
N TYR A 232 19.28 -30.11 18.59
CA TYR A 232 20.37 -31.04 18.30
C TYR A 232 21.51 -30.98 19.35
N PRO A 233 22.04 -32.11 19.86
CA PRO A 233 21.55 -33.49 19.72
C PRO A 233 20.27 -33.67 20.55
N ARG A 234 19.43 -34.67 20.24
CA ARG A 234 18.14 -35.00 20.90
C ARG A 234 18.20 -35.09 22.44
N ALA A 235 19.02 -34.28 23.08
CA ALA A 235 19.10 -34.16 24.53
C ALA A 235 17.86 -33.43 25.06
N ALA A 236 17.51 -33.72 26.32
CA ALA A 236 16.42 -33.00 26.96
C ALA A 236 16.68 -31.50 26.94
N LEU A 237 15.68 -30.69 26.52
CA LEU A 237 15.75 -29.24 26.56
C LEU A 237 16.07 -28.78 27.98
N SER A 238 17.16 -28.02 28.14
CA SER A 238 17.50 -27.37 29.41
C SER A 238 16.68 -26.12 29.64
N GLU A 239 16.58 -25.65 30.90
CA GLU A 239 15.85 -24.42 31.25
C GLU A 239 16.34 -23.19 30.46
N PRO A 240 17.65 -22.93 30.34
CA PRO A 240 18.13 -21.78 29.58
C PRO A 240 17.80 -21.87 28.08
N GLN A 241 17.80 -23.08 27.51
CA GLN A 241 17.44 -23.26 26.10
C GLN A 241 15.96 -22.96 25.84
N MET A 242 15.08 -23.41 26.73
CA MET A 242 13.64 -23.09 26.61
C MET A 242 13.39 -21.58 26.71
N LEU A 243 14.12 -20.89 27.62
CA LEU A 243 14.05 -19.44 27.72
C LEU A 243 14.48 -18.77 26.40
N LEU A 244 15.61 -19.21 25.82
CA LEU A 244 16.13 -18.64 24.58
C LEU A 244 15.18 -18.88 23.39
N LEU A 245 14.57 -20.07 23.28
CA LEU A 245 13.54 -20.36 22.28
C LEU A 245 12.30 -19.47 22.45
N THR A 246 11.87 -19.28 23.69
CA THR A 246 10.75 -18.40 24.02
C THR A 246 11.02 -16.96 23.61
N LEU A 247 12.21 -16.44 23.96
CA LEU A 247 12.64 -15.08 23.60
C LEU A 247 12.81 -14.92 22.09
N ALA A 248 13.35 -15.91 21.39
CA ALA A 248 13.44 -15.89 19.93
C ALA A 248 12.06 -15.82 19.26
N THR A 249 11.08 -16.58 19.79
CA THR A 249 9.69 -16.53 19.33
C THR A 249 9.08 -15.16 19.58
N LEU A 250 9.37 -14.49 20.70
CA LEU A 250 8.94 -13.12 20.97
C LEU A 250 9.58 -12.10 20.03
N VAL A 251 10.86 -12.27 19.69
CA VAL A 251 11.54 -11.40 18.71
C VAL A 251 10.88 -11.51 17.34
N LEU A 252 10.52 -12.72 16.89
CA LEU A 252 9.79 -12.93 15.65
C LEU A 252 8.39 -12.30 15.68
N LEU A 253 7.66 -12.42 16.80
CA LEU A 253 6.36 -11.78 17.00
C LEU A 253 6.48 -10.25 16.91
N ALA A 254 7.44 -9.67 17.64
CA ALA A 254 7.67 -8.22 17.64
C ALA A 254 8.00 -7.72 16.23
N GLY A 255 8.93 -8.39 15.52
CA GLY A 255 9.26 -8.07 14.15
C GLY A 255 8.04 -8.16 13.22
N GLY A 256 7.24 -9.24 13.34
CA GLY A 256 6.05 -9.45 12.53
C GLY A 256 4.98 -8.38 12.74
N VAL A 257 4.67 -8.06 14.00
CA VAL A 257 3.58 -7.13 14.35
C VAL A 257 3.94 -5.67 14.06
N LEU A 258 5.22 -5.28 14.25
CA LEU A 258 5.68 -3.90 14.11
C LEU A 258 6.04 -3.53 12.66
N THR A 259 6.39 -4.51 11.81
CA THR A 259 6.73 -4.22 10.41
C THR A 259 5.51 -4.39 9.50
N PRO A 260 5.45 -3.66 8.37
CA PRO A 260 4.37 -3.82 7.41
C PRO A 260 4.25 -5.26 6.90
N MET A 261 3.01 -5.76 6.83
CA MET A 261 2.70 -7.12 6.38
C MET A 261 2.22 -7.18 4.94
N ILE A 262 1.43 -6.19 4.54
CA ILE A 262 0.86 -6.10 3.19
C ILE A 262 0.98 -4.68 2.66
N GLY A 263 1.36 -4.56 1.40
CA GLY A 263 1.33 -3.33 0.63
C GLY A 263 0.33 -3.48 -0.52
N ILE A 264 -0.50 -2.47 -0.71
CA ILE A 264 -1.46 -2.39 -1.82
C ILE A 264 -1.17 -1.10 -2.57
N GLU A 265 -0.99 -1.21 -3.88
CA GLU A 265 -0.77 -0.09 -4.77
C GLU A 265 -1.67 -0.23 -6.00
N ALA A 266 -2.38 0.85 -6.33
CA ALA A 266 -3.10 0.99 -7.58
C ALA A 266 -2.52 2.20 -8.32
N ARG A 267 -1.99 1.98 -9.53
CA ARG A 267 -1.30 3.00 -10.33
C ARG A 267 -1.73 2.91 -11.79
N ILE A 268 -1.98 4.05 -12.39
CA ILE A 268 -2.04 4.20 -13.84
C ILE A 268 -0.59 4.41 -14.30
N THR A 269 -0.03 3.43 -14.96
CA THR A 269 1.35 3.50 -15.46
C THR A 269 1.45 4.49 -16.61
N GLU A 270 0.50 4.43 -17.53
CA GLU A 270 0.40 5.34 -18.65
C GLU A 270 -1.07 5.48 -19.06
N LEU A 271 -1.52 6.71 -19.18
CA LEU A 271 -2.79 7.07 -19.81
C LEU A 271 -2.45 7.93 -21.02
N ARG A 272 -2.79 7.46 -22.19
CA ARG A 272 -2.60 8.15 -23.45
C ARG A 272 -3.95 8.53 -24.04
N LEU A 273 -4.19 9.82 -24.17
CA LEU A 273 -5.37 10.38 -24.81
C LEU A 273 -4.95 11.05 -26.11
N GLN A 274 -5.73 10.94 -27.14
CA GLN A 274 -5.47 11.66 -28.39
C GLN A 274 -6.32 12.91 -28.47
N LEU A 275 -5.66 14.06 -28.47
CA LEU A 275 -6.30 15.38 -28.62
C LEU A 275 -5.78 16.06 -29.89
N LEU A 276 -6.66 16.37 -30.84
CA LEU A 276 -6.30 16.98 -32.12
C LEU A 276 -5.22 16.22 -32.93
N GLY A 277 -5.12 14.91 -32.74
CA GLY A 277 -4.12 14.06 -33.36
C GLY A 277 -2.75 14.03 -32.65
N GLU A 278 -2.64 14.69 -31.50
CA GLU A 278 -1.46 14.66 -30.64
C GLU A 278 -1.75 13.92 -29.34
N PRO A 279 -0.77 13.19 -28.77
CA PRO A 279 -0.95 12.45 -27.54
C PRO A 279 -0.85 13.38 -26.31
N VAL A 280 -1.86 13.36 -25.44
CA VAL A 280 -1.81 13.83 -24.06
C VAL A 280 -1.41 12.66 -23.19
N LEU A 281 -0.30 12.77 -22.48
CA LEU A 281 0.29 11.67 -21.72
C LEU A 281 0.28 11.97 -20.22
N PHE A 282 -0.30 11.04 -19.46
CA PHE A 282 -0.16 11.01 -18.00
C PHE A 282 0.54 9.72 -17.59
N GLN A 283 1.67 9.85 -16.91
CA GLN A 283 2.48 8.72 -16.51
C GLN A 283 2.55 8.59 -15.00
N ASN A 284 2.65 7.35 -14.53
CA ASN A 284 2.90 7.00 -13.12
C ASN A 284 1.92 7.63 -12.11
N GLN A 285 0.64 7.72 -12.46
CA GLN A 285 -0.38 8.30 -11.61
C GLN A 285 -0.82 7.31 -10.53
N VAL A 286 -0.53 7.61 -9.25
CA VAL A 286 -0.93 6.78 -8.12
C VAL A 286 -2.35 7.12 -7.71
N LEU A 287 -3.24 6.14 -7.84
CA LEU A 287 -4.64 6.23 -7.39
C LEU A 287 -4.77 5.91 -5.90
N TYR A 288 -3.97 4.94 -5.46
CA TYR A 288 -4.04 4.46 -4.09
C TYR A 288 -2.73 3.76 -3.71
N PHE A 289 -2.22 4.09 -2.53
CA PHE A 289 -1.10 3.40 -1.92
C PHE A 289 -1.35 3.21 -0.43
N GLN A 290 -1.18 1.98 0.04
CA GLN A 290 -1.21 1.69 1.47
C GLN A 290 -0.27 0.56 1.83
N SER A 291 0.49 0.76 2.90
CA SER A 291 1.35 -0.25 3.52
C SER A 291 1.06 -0.24 5.03
N LYS A 292 0.60 -1.36 5.57
CA LYS A 292 0.13 -1.45 6.96
C LYS A 292 0.75 -2.63 7.70
N SER A 293 1.16 -2.38 8.94
CA SER A 293 1.46 -3.38 9.95
C SER A 293 0.21 -3.67 10.80
N VAL A 294 0.25 -4.70 11.64
CA VAL A 294 -0.85 -4.97 12.60
C VAL A 294 -1.05 -3.78 13.53
N THR A 295 0.03 -3.21 14.03
CA THR A 295 -0.03 -2.03 14.91
C THR A 295 -0.63 -0.81 14.21
N ASP A 296 -0.34 -0.60 12.92
CA ASP A 296 -0.95 0.47 12.13
C ASP A 296 -2.46 0.28 12.00
N VAL A 297 -2.90 -0.96 11.73
CA VAL A 297 -4.33 -1.28 11.58
C VAL A 297 -5.07 -1.01 12.90
N VAL A 298 -4.54 -1.52 14.01
CA VAL A 298 -5.12 -1.28 15.35
C VAL A 298 -5.21 0.21 15.64
N ARG A 299 -4.14 0.96 15.38
CA ARG A 299 -4.10 2.40 15.62
C ARG A 299 -5.12 3.16 14.79
N VAL A 300 -5.15 2.92 13.47
CA VAL A 300 -6.08 3.60 12.56
C VAL A 300 -7.53 3.31 12.93
N LEU A 301 -7.87 2.06 13.26
CA LEU A 301 -9.21 1.69 13.68
C LEU A 301 -9.60 2.36 15.01
N ALA A 302 -8.67 2.43 15.96
CA ALA A 302 -8.90 3.10 17.25
C ALA A 302 -9.09 4.62 17.09
N GLU A 303 -8.33 5.27 16.20
CA GLU A 303 -8.41 6.71 15.93
C GLU A 303 -9.73 7.13 15.26
N THR A 304 -10.51 6.19 14.68
CA THR A 304 -11.83 6.51 14.09
C THR A 304 -12.87 6.97 15.11
N GLY A 305 -12.71 6.60 16.38
CA GLY A 305 -13.63 6.94 17.46
C GLY A 305 -15.01 6.26 17.40
N LYS A 306 -15.27 5.44 16.37
CA LYS A 306 -16.53 4.71 16.22
C LYS A 306 -16.51 3.43 17.06
N PRO A 307 -17.57 3.12 17.85
CA PRO A 307 -17.58 1.96 18.76
C PRO A 307 -17.36 0.62 18.05
N ASP A 308 -17.92 0.43 16.86
CA ASP A 308 -17.75 -0.76 16.01
C ASP A 308 -16.30 -0.94 15.58
N MET A 309 -15.64 0.13 15.12
CA MET A 309 -14.24 0.12 14.72
C MET A 309 -13.29 -0.06 15.91
N MET A 310 -13.62 0.53 17.06
CA MET A 310 -12.85 0.31 18.30
C MET A 310 -12.96 -1.15 18.77
N LEU A 311 -14.14 -1.78 18.64
CA LEU A 311 -14.30 -3.21 18.92
C LEU A 311 -13.43 -4.06 18.01
N VAL A 312 -13.41 -3.77 16.70
CA VAL A 312 -12.55 -4.47 15.73
C VAL A 312 -11.07 -4.26 16.07
N ALA A 313 -10.66 -3.03 16.39
CA ALA A 313 -9.29 -2.72 16.83
C ALA A 313 -8.89 -3.55 18.04
N PHE A 314 -9.77 -3.62 19.05
CA PHE A 314 -9.56 -4.44 20.24
C PHE A 314 -9.43 -5.93 19.91
N LEU A 315 -10.32 -6.47 19.07
CA LEU A 315 -10.25 -7.89 18.65
C LEU A 315 -8.98 -8.20 17.89
N VAL A 316 -8.56 -7.33 16.97
CA VAL A 316 -7.29 -7.49 16.22
C VAL A 316 -6.10 -7.46 17.20
N ALA A 317 -6.03 -6.50 18.11
CA ALA A 317 -4.97 -6.42 19.12
C ALA A 317 -4.98 -7.65 20.04
N LEU A 318 -6.16 -8.08 20.47
CA LEU A 318 -6.33 -9.23 21.35
C LEU A 318 -5.78 -10.51 20.71
N PHE A 319 -6.24 -10.84 19.50
CA PHE A 319 -5.90 -12.11 18.85
C PHE A 319 -4.53 -12.12 18.17
N SER A 320 -4.06 -10.97 17.65
CA SER A 320 -2.78 -10.90 16.92
C SER A 320 -1.59 -10.55 17.82
N VAL A 321 -1.81 -9.96 18.98
CA VAL A 321 -0.73 -9.53 19.89
C VAL A 321 -0.87 -10.15 21.28
N ILE A 322 -1.99 -9.92 21.96
CA ILE A 322 -2.14 -10.28 23.38
C ILE A 322 -2.17 -11.80 23.54
N PHE A 323 -3.02 -12.51 22.81
CA PHE A 323 -3.10 -13.98 22.87
C PHE A 323 -1.78 -14.67 22.53
N PRO A 324 -1.06 -14.30 21.44
CA PRO A 324 0.27 -14.82 21.15
C PRO A 324 1.28 -14.57 22.29
N LEU A 325 1.29 -13.38 22.86
CA LEU A 325 2.17 -13.05 24.00
C LEU A 325 1.85 -13.92 25.23
N VAL A 326 0.56 -14.03 25.59
CA VAL A 326 0.11 -14.85 26.72
C VAL A 326 0.43 -16.32 26.48
N LYS A 327 0.26 -16.84 25.25
CA LYS A 327 0.61 -18.20 24.89
C LYS A 327 2.10 -18.46 25.10
N VAL A 328 2.96 -17.61 24.58
CA VAL A 328 4.41 -17.76 24.70
C VAL A 328 4.86 -17.68 26.17
N ALA A 329 4.31 -16.73 26.95
CA ALA A 329 4.56 -16.62 28.38
C ALA A 329 4.07 -17.85 29.15
N ALA A 330 2.86 -18.33 28.87
CA ALA A 330 2.30 -19.52 29.49
C ALA A 330 3.12 -20.79 29.15
N SER A 331 3.65 -20.92 27.93
CA SER A 331 4.53 -22.00 27.52
C SER A 331 5.81 -22.04 28.35
N PHE A 332 6.40 -20.89 28.62
CA PHE A 332 7.57 -20.75 29.47
C PHE A 332 7.25 -21.08 30.93
N LEU A 333 6.17 -20.52 31.50
CA LEU A 333 5.73 -20.79 32.89
C LEU A 333 5.38 -22.26 33.09
N TYR A 334 4.77 -22.90 32.11
CA TYR A 334 4.44 -24.33 32.14
C TYR A 334 5.69 -25.20 32.15
N PHE A 335 6.72 -24.82 31.37
CA PHE A 335 7.99 -25.52 31.34
C PHE A 335 8.72 -25.43 32.68
N GLN A 336 8.83 -24.25 33.26
CA GLN A 336 9.58 -23.96 34.50
C GLN A 336 8.88 -24.46 35.78
N ASP A 337 7.56 -24.73 35.68
CA ASP A 337 6.73 -25.10 36.85
C ASP A 337 6.83 -24.13 38.03
N VAL A 338 6.93 -22.83 37.74
CA VAL A 338 7.09 -21.78 38.76
C VAL A 338 5.94 -21.86 39.74
N ARG A 339 6.24 -22.15 41.02
CA ARG A 339 5.26 -22.26 42.11
C ARG A 339 4.12 -23.27 41.85
N GLY A 340 4.36 -24.34 41.10
CA GLY A 340 3.32 -25.33 40.76
C GLY A 340 2.31 -24.87 39.75
N LEU A 341 2.61 -23.82 38.95
CA LEU A 341 1.73 -23.27 37.93
C LEU A 341 1.44 -24.27 36.79
N ARG A 342 2.23 -25.34 36.63
CA ARG A 342 1.95 -26.44 35.70
C ARG A 342 0.59 -27.09 36.00
N GLY A 343 0.18 -27.15 37.29
CA GLY A 343 -1.15 -27.63 37.70
C GLY A 343 -2.30 -26.67 37.40
N SER A 344 -2.02 -25.40 37.07
CA SER A 344 -3.06 -24.42 36.76
C SER A 344 -3.75 -24.75 35.43
N ARG A 345 -5.09 -24.83 35.46
CA ARG A 345 -5.91 -25.05 34.25
C ARG A 345 -5.69 -23.99 33.18
N LEU A 346 -5.51 -22.73 33.58
CA LEU A 346 -5.28 -21.61 32.68
C LEU A 346 -3.91 -21.71 31.99
N VAL A 347 -2.83 -21.94 32.73
CA VAL A 347 -1.48 -22.05 32.16
C VAL A 347 -1.41 -23.26 31.24
N ARG A 348 -1.98 -24.40 31.63
CA ARG A 348 -2.06 -25.60 30.80
C ARG A 348 -2.88 -25.38 29.52
N PHE A 349 -4.00 -24.67 29.61
CA PHE A 349 -4.81 -24.30 28.46
C PHE A 349 -4.01 -23.45 27.47
N PHE A 350 -3.39 -22.36 27.94
CA PHE A 350 -2.62 -21.47 27.05
C PHE A 350 -1.35 -22.13 26.52
N ALA A 351 -0.65 -22.95 27.28
CA ALA A 351 0.58 -23.62 26.85
C ALA A 351 0.33 -24.73 25.80
N LEU A 352 -0.67 -25.58 26.01
CA LEU A 352 -0.88 -26.80 25.21
C LEU A 352 -2.11 -26.74 24.28
N LYS A 353 -3.21 -26.14 24.73
CA LYS A 353 -4.48 -26.19 23.99
C LYS A 353 -4.82 -24.89 23.25
N SER A 354 -4.18 -23.78 23.55
CA SER A 354 -4.50 -22.47 22.96
C SER A 354 -4.04 -22.32 21.52
N GLY A 355 -3.32 -23.29 20.96
CA GLY A 355 -2.96 -23.30 19.53
C GLY A 355 -4.17 -23.10 18.61
N LYS A 356 -5.31 -23.67 18.98
CA LYS A 356 -6.58 -23.53 18.27
C LYS A 356 -7.26 -22.14 18.47
N TRP A 357 -6.88 -21.40 19.50
CA TRP A 357 -7.48 -20.10 19.86
C TRP A 357 -6.58 -18.90 19.56
N SER A 358 -5.30 -19.14 19.27
CA SER A 358 -4.33 -18.06 19.01
C SER A 358 -4.60 -17.33 17.69
N MET A 359 -5.44 -17.91 16.83
CA MET A 359 -5.84 -17.35 15.50
C MET A 359 -4.70 -16.76 14.65
N ALA A 360 -3.44 -16.95 15.06
CA ALA A 360 -2.28 -16.44 14.33
C ALA A 360 -2.14 -17.10 12.96
N ASP A 361 -2.42 -18.39 12.86
CA ASP A 361 -2.51 -19.17 11.63
C ASP A 361 -3.67 -18.68 10.75
N VAL A 362 -4.83 -18.40 11.35
CA VAL A 362 -5.99 -17.84 10.64
C VAL A 362 -5.67 -16.46 10.07
N LEU A 363 -4.95 -15.59 10.83
CA LEU A 363 -4.52 -14.29 10.35
C LEU A 363 -3.57 -14.42 9.15
N VAL A 364 -2.62 -15.36 9.21
CA VAL A 364 -1.71 -15.64 8.07
C VAL A 364 -2.49 -16.07 6.83
N ILE A 365 -3.45 -17.00 6.98
CA ILE A 365 -4.30 -17.46 5.89
C ILE A 365 -5.18 -16.30 5.36
N ALA A 366 -5.78 -15.52 6.25
CA ALA A 366 -6.61 -14.38 5.87
C ALA A 366 -5.81 -13.32 5.09
N MET A 367 -4.58 -13.01 5.50
CA MET A 367 -3.70 -12.10 4.76
C MET A 367 -3.30 -12.67 3.40
N PHE A 368 -3.03 -13.97 3.31
CA PHE A 368 -2.71 -14.62 2.04
C PHE A 368 -3.91 -14.61 1.09
N MET A 369 -5.12 -14.89 1.61
CA MET A 369 -6.35 -14.81 0.82
C MET A 369 -6.67 -13.38 0.38
N ALA A 370 -6.44 -12.38 1.24
CA ALA A 370 -6.56 -10.98 0.88
C ALA A 370 -5.56 -10.61 -0.24
N PHE A 371 -4.31 -11.06 -0.14
CA PHE A 371 -3.30 -10.86 -1.18
C PHE A 371 -3.73 -11.42 -2.54
N VAL A 372 -4.22 -12.66 -2.57
CA VAL A 372 -4.70 -13.31 -3.80
C VAL A 372 -5.96 -12.63 -4.33
N GLY A 373 -6.90 -12.32 -3.44
CA GLY A 373 -8.18 -11.67 -3.80
C GLY A 373 -7.98 -10.28 -4.38
N PHE A 374 -7.18 -9.42 -3.74
CA PHE A 374 -6.91 -8.08 -4.27
C PHE A 374 -6.18 -8.12 -5.61
N ARG A 375 -5.22 -9.03 -5.79
CA ARG A 375 -4.50 -9.16 -7.06
C ARG A 375 -5.44 -9.56 -8.21
N GLY A 376 -6.42 -10.42 -7.96
CA GLY A 376 -7.41 -10.85 -8.94
C GLY A 376 -8.42 -9.75 -9.28
N LEU A 377 -8.98 -9.09 -8.25
CA LEU A 377 -9.99 -8.04 -8.42
C LEU A 377 -9.45 -6.85 -9.19
N VAL A 378 -8.28 -6.36 -8.83
CA VAL A 378 -7.69 -5.19 -9.47
C VAL A 378 -7.37 -5.48 -10.93
N SER A 379 -6.83 -6.66 -11.26
CA SER A 379 -6.57 -7.07 -12.64
C SER A 379 -7.84 -7.14 -13.48
N SER A 380 -8.95 -7.69 -12.94
CA SER A 380 -10.20 -7.84 -13.68
C SER A 380 -10.92 -6.51 -13.92
N GLN A 381 -10.85 -5.57 -12.97
CA GLN A 381 -11.51 -4.27 -13.10
C GLN A 381 -10.80 -3.36 -14.11
N LEU A 382 -9.50 -3.49 -14.25
CA LEU A 382 -8.72 -2.64 -15.13
C LEU A 382 -8.57 -3.19 -16.54
N SER A 383 -8.69 -4.50 -16.73
CA SER A 383 -8.82 -5.08 -18.08
C SER A 383 -10.10 -4.61 -18.79
N ASN A 384 -11.14 -4.26 -18.04
CA ASN A 384 -12.36 -3.68 -18.58
C ASN A 384 -12.19 -2.20 -19.03
N LEU A 385 -11.22 -1.47 -18.48
CA LEU A 385 -10.91 -0.09 -18.88
C LEU A 385 -10.10 -0.04 -20.19
N SER A 386 -9.24 -1.03 -20.43
CA SER A 386 -8.46 -1.14 -21.67
C SER A 386 -9.29 -1.60 -22.89
N ALA A 387 -10.53 -2.06 -22.68
CA ALA A 387 -11.40 -2.55 -23.74
C ALA A 387 -12.26 -1.47 -24.42
N THR A 388 -12.14 -0.20 -24.02
CA THR A 388 -12.89 0.91 -24.64
C THR A 388 -12.15 1.35 -25.90
N GLU A 389 -12.64 0.91 -27.04
CA GLU A 389 -12.07 1.17 -28.37
C GLU A 389 -11.97 2.68 -28.69
N GLY A 390 -10.77 3.14 -28.98
CA GLY A 390 -10.54 4.15 -30.00
C GLY A 390 -9.98 5.51 -29.59
N ALA A 391 -9.97 5.93 -28.32
CA ALA A 391 -9.47 7.28 -27.98
C ALA A 391 -8.59 7.35 -26.71
N ALA A 392 -8.59 6.33 -25.88
CA ALA A 392 -7.75 6.27 -24.69
C ALA A 392 -7.08 4.91 -24.54
N GLU A 393 -5.77 4.90 -24.44
CA GLU A 393 -4.99 3.71 -24.08
C GLU A 393 -4.58 3.85 -22.62
N VAL A 394 -5.05 2.94 -21.76
CA VAL A 394 -4.79 2.96 -20.33
C VAL A 394 -3.98 1.72 -19.97
N LEU A 395 -2.72 1.92 -19.60
CA LEU A 395 -1.87 0.90 -18.97
C LEU A 395 -1.91 1.07 -17.46
N THR A 396 -2.33 0.04 -16.77
CA THR A 396 -2.40 0.07 -15.30
C THR A 396 -1.55 -1.02 -14.71
N THR A 397 -0.84 -0.68 -13.64
CA THR A 397 -0.12 -1.65 -12.81
C THR A 397 -0.72 -1.64 -11.42
N ASN A 398 -1.16 -2.81 -10.99
CA ASN A 398 -1.70 -2.99 -9.66
C ASN A 398 -0.87 -4.05 -8.95
N GLY A 399 -0.31 -3.66 -7.83
CA GLY A 399 0.56 -4.47 -7.02
C GLY A 399 -0.03 -4.71 -5.63
N THR A 400 -0.26 -5.97 -5.29
CA THR A 400 -0.36 -6.37 -3.90
C THR A 400 0.92 -7.10 -3.56
N LEU A 401 1.62 -6.69 -2.52
CA LEU A 401 2.90 -7.25 -2.12
C LEU A 401 2.83 -7.70 -0.65
N LEU A 402 3.25 -8.95 -0.40
CA LEU A 402 3.54 -9.40 0.95
C LEU A 402 4.88 -8.81 1.38
N GLN A 403 4.90 -8.17 2.54
CA GLN A 403 6.07 -7.47 3.08
C GLN A 403 6.72 -8.26 4.22
N ALA A 404 7.84 -7.78 4.74
CA ALA A 404 8.67 -8.47 5.73
C ALA A 404 7.89 -8.92 6.96
N GLY A 405 6.92 -8.11 7.43
CA GLY A 405 6.08 -8.45 8.58
C GLY A 405 5.31 -9.74 8.42
N PHE A 406 4.79 -10.02 7.23
CA PHE A 406 4.10 -11.27 6.95
C PHE A 406 5.01 -12.49 7.15
N TYR A 407 6.21 -12.46 6.60
CA TYR A 407 7.15 -13.59 6.69
C TYR A 407 7.64 -13.81 8.12
N LEU A 408 7.88 -12.73 8.88
CA LEU A 408 8.27 -12.81 10.28
C LEU A 408 7.13 -13.34 11.16
N PHE A 409 5.90 -12.91 10.90
CA PHE A 409 4.73 -13.42 11.61
C PHE A 409 4.42 -14.88 11.27
N LEU A 410 4.62 -15.30 10.02
CA LEU A 410 4.57 -16.70 9.63
C LEU A 410 5.64 -17.53 10.37
N ALA A 411 6.88 -17.05 10.42
CA ALA A 411 7.96 -17.70 11.15
C ALA A 411 7.65 -17.77 12.65
N PHE A 412 7.06 -16.71 13.25
CA PHE A 412 6.56 -16.73 14.62
C PHE A 412 5.51 -17.83 14.82
N THR A 413 4.52 -17.92 13.92
CA THR A 413 3.45 -18.92 14.03
C THR A 413 4.02 -20.35 14.03
N ILE A 414 4.91 -20.64 13.09
CA ILE A 414 5.59 -21.94 13.01
C ILE A 414 6.41 -22.24 14.27
N SER A 415 7.23 -21.26 14.71
CA SER A 415 8.06 -21.39 15.92
C SER A 415 7.23 -21.62 17.18
N SER A 416 6.12 -20.90 17.32
CA SER A 416 5.18 -21.05 18.44
C SER A 416 4.50 -22.42 18.47
N MET A 417 4.18 -22.97 17.28
CA MET A 417 3.65 -24.34 17.17
C MET A 417 4.71 -25.38 17.57
N MET A 418 5.96 -25.21 17.10
CA MET A 418 7.07 -26.10 17.47
C MET A 418 7.30 -26.11 18.98
N VAL A 419 7.33 -24.93 19.63
CA VAL A 419 7.47 -24.84 21.10
C VAL A 419 6.33 -25.57 21.79
N SER A 420 5.08 -25.41 21.34
CA SER A 420 3.93 -26.12 21.94
C SER A 420 4.04 -27.65 21.78
N THR A 421 4.46 -28.12 20.60
CA THR A 421 4.65 -29.58 20.33
C THR A 421 5.76 -30.15 21.23
N LEU A 422 6.88 -29.44 21.38
CA LEU A 422 7.97 -29.86 22.27
C LEU A 422 7.53 -29.96 23.75
N LEU A 423 6.66 -29.08 24.19
CA LEU A 423 6.08 -29.13 25.53
C LEU A 423 5.11 -30.31 25.69
N ASP A 424 4.29 -30.57 24.68
CA ASP A 424 3.33 -31.68 24.69
C ASP A 424 4.04 -33.05 24.68
N GLU A 425 5.08 -33.19 23.87
CA GLU A 425 5.92 -34.39 23.86
C GLU A 425 6.61 -34.67 25.20
N ARG A 426 7.03 -33.61 25.90
CA ARG A 426 7.78 -33.74 27.16
C ARG A 426 6.88 -33.93 28.39
N PHE A 427 5.75 -33.27 28.44
CA PHE A 427 4.88 -33.19 29.62
C PHE A 427 3.44 -33.61 29.36
N GLY A 428 3.08 -33.89 28.09
CA GLY A 428 1.77 -34.42 27.75
C GLY A 428 1.57 -35.75 28.47
N GLU A 429 0.42 -35.93 29.10
CA GLU A 429 0.02 -37.23 29.62
C GLU A 429 0.03 -38.22 28.43
N ARG A 430 0.92 -39.20 28.46
CA ARG A 430 0.76 -40.36 27.62
C ARG A 430 -0.58 -40.97 28.02
N HIS A 431 -1.62 -40.70 27.23
CA HIS A 431 -2.81 -41.52 27.29
C HIS A 431 -2.37 -42.91 26.85
N VAL A 432 -2.07 -43.73 27.86
CA VAL A 432 -1.97 -45.17 27.69
C VAL A 432 -3.36 -45.58 27.25
N THR A 433 -3.47 -45.97 25.98
CA THR A 433 -4.59 -46.69 25.40
C THR A 433 -4.77 -48.03 26.08
#